data_62c560ce23d3e0ccef1411071deb3f9b
#
_entry.id   62c560ce23d3e0ccef1411071deb3f9b
#
_cell.length_a   1.000
_cell.length_b   1.000
_cell.length_c   1.000
_cell.angle_alpha   90.00
_cell.angle_beta   90.00
_cell.angle_gamma   90.00
#
_symmetry.space_group_name_H-M   'P 1'
#
loop_
_entity.id
_entity.type
_entity.pdbx_description
1 polymer ?
#
loop_
_entity_poly.entity_id
_entity_poly.type
_entity_poly.pdbx_seq_one_letter_code
_entity_poly.pdbx_strand_id
1 'polypeptide(L)'
;METLILVFIIIGSLLMVTNIIRYIYFVRTTHDVLSAGSKRDRAWKYVALVLLIFFLIGYLSIAIFSEPDMMMAMILFGGSVFVAIVLTLMFNLLETAKERSIDIAEVLVGVIDARDPNLNGHSRHVQEITMLFYRYLPNSFKKDINPVSLEYAALMHDVGKLGVPEAILNKPAKLTEEEWEVMRSHPKVGVKILEPLHTFDKISDWILYHHERMDGKGYYHVEGDDIPLAARIIAIADTYSAITMR
;
A
#
# COMPACT_ATOMS: atom_id res chain seq x y z
N MET A 1 9.36 48.94 9.50
CA MET A 1 10.09 48.00 8.66
C MET A 1 10.50 46.76 9.47
N GLU A 2 11.10 46.92 10.61
CA GLU A 2 11.55 45.84 11.52
C GLU A 2 10.42 44.87 11.90
N THR A 3 9.24 45.39 12.25
CA THR A 3 8.08 44.55 12.60
C THR A 3 7.64 43.62 11.44
N LEU A 4 7.73 44.10 10.20
CA LEU A 4 7.37 43.32 9.03
C LEU A 4 8.41 42.21 8.75
N ILE A 5 9.69 42.50 8.92
CA ILE A 5 10.80 41.55 8.84
C ILE A 5 10.58 40.41 9.85
N LEU A 6 10.29 40.76 11.09
CA LEU A 6 10.04 39.79 12.16
C LEU A 6 8.85 38.91 11.87
N VAL A 7 7.76 39.50 11.34
CA VAL A 7 6.56 38.73 10.93
C VAL A 7 6.88 37.68 9.85
N PHE A 8 7.62 38.03 8.79
CA PHE A 8 8.06 37.09 7.77
C PHE A 8 8.92 35.95 8.33
N ILE A 9 9.84 36.25 9.23
CA ILE A 9 10.72 35.27 9.88
C ILE A 9 9.86 34.31 10.73
N ILE A 10 8.95 34.81 11.57
CA ILE A 10 8.13 33.99 12.43
C ILE A 10 7.20 33.08 11.60
N ILE A 11 6.50 33.63 10.62
CA ILE A 11 5.59 32.84 9.78
C ILE A 11 6.37 31.80 8.98
N GLY A 12 7.51 32.15 8.40
CA GLY A 12 8.38 31.23 7.68
C GLY A 12 8.91 30.09 8.55
N SER A 13 9.31 30.40 9.79
CA SER A 13 9.75 29.37 10.75
C SER A 13 8.63 28.42 11.15
N LEU A 14 7.42 28.93 11.43
CA LEU A 14 6.24 28.11 11.74
C LEU A 14 5.84 27.23 10.56
N LEU A 15 5.90 27.77 9.35
CA LEU A 15 5.63 27.00 8.14
C LEU A 15 6.66 25.90 7.94
N MET A 16 7.95 26.16 8.24
CA MET A 16 9.00 25.13 8.14
C MET A 16 8.81 24.02 9.17
N VAL A 17 8.44 24.34 10.41
CA VAL A 17 8.08 23.33 11.43
C VAL A 17 6.91 22.47 10.95
N THR A 18 5.87 23.09 10.40
CA THR A 18 4.71 22.38 9.82
C THR A 18 5.14 21.46 8.68
N ASN A 19 6.01 21.92 7.79
CA ASN A 19 6.56 21.11 6.69
C ASN A 19 7.36 19.90 7.20
N ILE A 20 8.15 20.06 8.25
CA ILE A 20 8.89 18.95 8.88
C ILE A 20 7.91 17.92 9.46
N ILE A 21 6.88 18.35 10.19
CA ILE A 21 5.87 17.45 10.76
C ILE A 21 5.15 16.68 9.64
N ARG A 22 4.71 17.37 8.58
CA ARG A 22 4.09 16.76 7.40
C ARG A 22 5.02 15.74 6.74
N TYR A 23 6.29 16.08 6.59
CA TYR A 23 7.28 15.18 6.00
C TYR A 23 7.53 13.93 6.86
N ILE A 24 7.63 14.08 8.19
CA ILE A 24 7.75 12.94 9.12
C ILE A 24 6.51 12.02 9.00
N TYR A 25 5.33 12.60 8.99
CA TYR A 25 4.08 11.84 8.79
C TYR A 25 4.11 11.09 7.46
N PHE A 26 4.51 11.75 6.38
CA PHE A 26 4.70 11.13 5.07
C PHE A 26 5.67 9.95 5.12
N VAL A 27 6.87 10.12 5.67
CA VAL A 27 7.86 9.05 5.76
C VAL A 27 7.33 7.85 6.54
N ARG A 28 6.58 8.08 7.61
CA ARG A 28 5.95 7.01 8.40
C ARG A 28 4.86 6.29 7.63
N THR A 29 3.99 7.01 6.96
CA THR A 29 2.83 6.44 6.23
C THR A 29 3.28 5.71 4.95
N THR A 30 4.33 6.20 4.28
CA THR A 30 4.86 5.60 3.04
C THR A 30 6.00 4.61 3.30
N HIS A 31 6.40 4.40 4.55
CA HIS A 31 7.48 3.47 4.89
C HIS A 31 7.21 2.07 4.31
N ASP A 32 5.98 1.64 4.31
CA ASP A 32 5.57 0.30 3.92
C ASP A 32 5.20 0.19 2.43
N VAL A 33 4.61 1.22 1.85
CA VAL A 33 4.25 1.25 0.42
C VAL A 33 5.49 1.32 -0.47
N LEU A 34 6.53 2.03 0.00
CA LEU A 34 7.80 2.21 -0.70
C LEU A 34 8.93 1.34 -0.12
N SER A 35 8.65 0.42 0.79
CA SER A 35 9.68 -0.45 1.37
C SER A 35 10.19 -1.53 0.40
N ALA A 36 9.55 -1.72 -0.75
CA ALA A 36 10.14 -2.37 -1.91
C ALA A 36 11.28 -1.53 -2.52
N GLY A 37 11.40 -0.24 -2.15
CA GLY A 37 12.49 0.63 -2.57
C GLY A 37 13.84 0.17 -2.04
N SER A 38 14.89 0.34 -2.87
CA SER A 38 16.29 0.08 -2.56
C SER A 38 16.69 0.69 -1.21
N LYS A 39 17.71 0.11 -0.54
CA LYS A 39 18.36 0.74 0.62
C LYS A 39 18.73 2.21 0.34
N ARG A 40 19.03 2.54 -0.90
CA ARG A 40 19.31 3.89 -1.40
C ARG A 40 18.10 4.83 -1.26
N ASP A 41 16.90 4.38 -1.57
CA ASP A 41 15.68 5.22 -1.50
C ASP A 41 15.30 5.53 -0.06
N ARG A 42 15.53 4.60 0.85
CA ARG A 42 15.40 4.85 2.31
C ARG A 42 16.38 5.90 2.80
N ALA A 43 17.63 5.86 2.35
CA ALA A 43 18.63 6.83 2.73
C ALA A 43 18.24 8.25 2.30
N TRP A 44 17.72 8.42 1.08
CA TRP A 44 17.29 9.73 0.57
C TRP A 44 16.16 10.36 1.38
N LYS A 45 15.25 9.57 1.96
CA LYS A 45 14.20 10.09 2.86
C LYS A 45 14.79 10.73 4.11
N TYR A 46 15.79 10.09 4.72
CA TYR A 46 16.45 10.65 5.88
C TYR A 46 17.32 11.86 5.53
N VAL A 47 17.98 11.85 4.37
CA VAL A 47 18.75 13.01 3.87
C VAL A 47 17.82 14.23 3.71
N ALA A 48 16.64 14.06 3.12
CA ALA A 48 15.69 15.15 2.98
C ALA A 48 15.20 15.68 4.34
N LEU A 49 14.95 14.80 5.32
CA LEU A 49 14.57 15.22 6.67
C LEU A 49 15.68 16.03 7.35
N VAL A 50 16.93 15.55 7.24
CA VAL A 50 18.08 16.25 7.79
C VAL A 50 18.24 17.63 7.16
N LEU A 51 18.07 17.74 5.84
CA LEU A 51 18.11 19.03 5.15
C LEU A 51 17.01 19.98 5.62
N LEU A 52 15.77 19.52 5.80
CA LEU A 52 14.68 20.36 6.32
C LEU A 52 14.99 20.87 7.73
N ILE A 53 15.54 20.02 8.61
CA ILE A 53 15.95 20.41 9.95
C ILE A 53 17.11 21.40 9.89
N PHE A 54 18.09 21.17 9.02
CA PHE A 54 19.21 22.08 8.81
C PHE A 54 18.75 23.48 8.37
N PHE A 55 17.79 23.55 7.44
CA PHE A 55 17.18 24.81 7.03
C PHE A 55 16.46 25.51 8.18
N LEU A 56 15.70 24.78 9.01
CA LEU A 56 15.04 25.35 10.18
C LEU A 56 16.06 25.93 11.18
N ILE A 57 17.15 25.22 11.45
CA ILE A 57 18.24 25.70 12.32
C ILE A 57 18.85 26.98 11.74
N GLY A 58 19.11 27.00 10.44
CA GLY A 58 19.59 28.20 9.75
C GLY A 58 18.65 29.39 9.91
N TYR A 59 17.34 29.17 9.78
CA TYR A 59 16.32 30.17 10.02
C TYR A 59 16.40 30.76 11.41
N LEU A 60 16.44 29.93 12.45
CA LEU A 60 16.46 30.33 13.83
C LEU A 60 17.79 31.03 14.16
N SER A 61 18.90 30.56 13.59
CA SER A 61 20.22 31.20 13.80
C SER A 61 20.25 32.63 13.25
N ILE A 62 19.70 32.83 12.06
CA ILE A 62 19.59 34.16 11.45
C ILE A 62 18.68 35.07 12.29
N ALA A 63 17.56 34.56 12.78
CA ALA A 63 16.64 35.33 13.62
C ALA A 63 17.24 35.77 14.95
N ILE A 64 18.15 34.96 15.53
CA ILE A 64 18.69 35.18 16.88
C ILE A 64 20.04 35.96 16.82
N PHE A 65 20.89 35.64 15.84
CA PHE A 65 22.29 36.11 15.83
C PHE A 65 22.59 37.17 14.76
N SER A 66 21.63 37.47 13.88
CA SER A 66 21.80 38.43 12.79
C SER A 66 20.81 39.59 12.93
N GLU A 67 21.11 40.72 12.28
CA GLU A 67 20.13 41.77 11.99
C GLU A 67 19.58 41.57 10.56
N PRO A 68 18.53 40.76 10.39
CA PRO A 68 18.06 40.40 9.07
C PRO A 68 17.44 41.60 8.36
N ASP A 69 17.83 41.81 7.12
CA ASP A 69 17.18 42.76 6.25
C ASP A 69 15.89 42.18 5.59
N MET A 70 15.15 43.04 4.91
CA MET A 70 13.91 42.67 4.27
C MET A 70 14.12 41.60 3.18
N MET A 71 15.26 41.68 2.43
CA MET A 71 15.54 40.73 1.35
C MET A 71 15.79 39.34 1.94
N MET A 72 16.57 39.23 3.01
CA MET A 72 16.83 37.97 3.69
C MET A 72 15.53 37.36 4.26
N ALA A 73 14.69 38.17 4.90
CA ALA A 73 13.39 37.70 5.43
C ALA A 73 12.48 37.16 4.31
N MET A 74 12.44 37.84 3.16
CA MET A 74 11.65 37.39 2.00
C MET A 74 12.20 36.11 1.36
N ILE A 75 13.53 35.95 1.27
CA ILE A 75 14.14 34.72 0.73
C ILE A 75 13.82 33.53 1.65
N LEU A 76 13.98 33.72 2.95
CA LEU A 76 13.66 32.69 3.93
C LEU A 76 12.17 32.31 3.87
N PHE A 77 11.26 33.27 3.93
CA PHE A 77 9.82 33.03 3.82
C PHE A 77 9.47 32.35 2.51
N GLY A 78 9.97 32.85 1.37
CA GLY A 78 9.75 32.25 0.06
C GLY A 78 10.24 30.80 -0.02
N GLY A 79 11.40 30.49 0.59
CA GLY A 79 11.93 29.15 0.69
C GLY A 79 11.00 28.19 1.46
N SER A 80 10.42 28.62 2.57
CA SER A 80 9.48 27.78 3.33
C SER A 80 8.15 27.58 2.59
N VAL A 81 7.66 28.59 1.86
CA VAL A 81 6.48 28.46 0.97
C VAL A 81 6.77 27.50 -0.17
N PHE A 82 7.94 27.61 -0.81
CA PHE A 82 8.37 26.69 -1.88
C PHE A 82 8.38 25.24 -1.39
N VAL A 83 8.98 24.96 -0.23
CA VAL A 83 8.97 23.62 0.36
C VAL A 83 7.55 23.14 0.62
N ALA A 84 6.66 23.99 1.14
CA ALA A 84 5.25 23.62 1.37
C ALA A 84 4.53 23.24 0.08
N ILE A 85 4.75 23.98 -1.01
CA ILE A 85 4.19 23.69 -2.33
C ILE A 85 4.72 22.36 -2.85
N VAL A 86 6.04 22.14 -2.84
CA VAL A 86 6.67 20.91 -3.31
C VAL A 86 6.18 19.69 -2.55
N LEU A 87 6.10 19.76 -1.21
CA LEU A 87 5.56 18.69 -0.40
C LEU A 87 4.08 18.41 -0.74
N THR A 88 3.26 19.45 -0.91
CA THR A 88 1.85 19.29 -1.26
C THR A 88 1.69 18.62 -2.63
N LEU A 89 2.44 19.07 -3.64
CA LEU A 89 2.44 18.44 -4.97
C LEU A 89 2.89 16.98 -4.91
N MET A 90 3.93 16.68 -4.14
CA MET A 90 4.42 15.31 -3.97
C MET A 90 3.37 14.42 -3.30
N PHE A 91 2.69 14.89 -2.26
CA PHE A 91 1.59 14.14 -1.63
C PHE A 91 0.46 13.87 -2.61
N ASN A 92 0.01 14.90 -3.33
CA ASN A 92 -1.09 14.74 -4.30
C ASN A 92 -0.71 13.76 -5.42
N LEU A 93 0.51 13.83 -5.94
CA LEU A 93 0.99 12.89 -6.96
C LEU A 93 1.01 11.45 -6.47
N LEU A 94 1.43 11.22 -5.21
CA LEU A 94 1.47 9.88 -4.63
C LEU A 94 0.06 9.33 -4.36
N GLU A 95 -0.85 10.18 -3.89
CA GLU A 95 -2.25 9.81 -3.68
C GLU A 95 -2.91 9.45 -5.02
N THR A 96 -2.73 10.29 -6.04
CA THR A 96 -3.23 9.99 -7.38
C THR A 96 -2.61 8.71 -7.98
N ALA A 97 -1.32 8.48 -7.75
CA ALA A 97 -0.68 7.24 -8.20
C ALA A 97 -1.23 6.00 -7.51
N LYS A 98 -1.52 6.11 -6.19
CA LYS A 98 -2.16 5.05 -5.41
C LYS A 98 -3.58 4.76 -5.93
N GLU A 99 -4.41 5.80 -6.12
CA GLU A 99 -5.77 5.65 -6.65
C GLU A 99 -5.76 4.96 -8.01
N ARG A 100 -4.92 5.41 -8.94
CA ARG A 100 -4.80 4.77 -10.27
C ARG A 100 -4.37 3.30 -10.18
N SER A 101 -3.55 2.94 -9.22
CA SER A 101 -3.12 1.56 -9.02
C SER A 101 -4.30 0.68 -8.53
N ILE A 102 -5.16 1.22 -7.66
CA ILE A 102 -6.39 0.56 -7.22
C ILE A 102 -7.35 0.39 -8.40
N ASP A 103 -7.56 1.44 -9.20
CA ASP A 103 -8.44 1.38 -10.39
C ASP A 103 -8.00 0.28 -11.36
N ILE A 104 -6.69 0.12 -11.59
CA ILE A 104 -6.16 -0.96 -12.45
C ILE A 104 -6.47 -2.33 -11.84
N ALA A 105 -6.28 -2.50 -10.54
CA ALA A 105 -6.60 -3.75 -9.85
C ALA A 105 -8.11 -4.06 -9.95
N GLU A 106 -8.96 -3.06 -9.78
CA GLU A 106 -10.41 -3.21 -9.93
C GLU A 106 -10.83 -3.58 -11.35
N VAL A 107 -10.19 -3.00 -12.36
CA VAL A 107 -10.45 -3.38 -13.77
C VAL A 107 -10.07 -4.84 -14.02
N LEU A 108 -8.91 -5.29 -13.51
CA LEU A 108 -8.49 -6.70 -13.63
C LEU A 108 -9.49 -7.64 -12.95
N VAL A 109 -9.94 -7.29 -11.74
CA VAL A 109 -10.97 -8.05 -11.02
C VAL A 109 -12.29 -8.04 -11.79
N GLY A 110 -12.69 -6.90 -12.33
CA GLY A 110 -13.90 -6.81 -13.17
C GLY A 110 -13.86 -7.73 -14.40
N VAL A 111 -12.68 -7.94 -14.99
CA VAL A 111 -12.49 -8.91 -16.09
C VAL A 111 -12.70 -10.36 -15.61
N ILE A 112 -12.28 -10.68 -14.39
CA ILE A 112 -12.45 -12.01 -13.79
C ILE A 112 -13.94 -12.24 -13.48
N ASP A 113 -14.57 -11.28 -12.81
CA ASP A 113 -15.99 -11.32 -12.45
C ASP A 113 -16.88 -11.44 -13.68
N ALA A 114 -16.50 -10.80 -14.79
CA ALA A 114 -17.22 -10.93 -16.07
C ALA A 114 -17.11 -12.34 -16.69
N ARG A 115 -16.05 -13.10 -16.38
CA ARG A 115 -15.86 -14.49 -16.85
C ARG A 115 -16.52 -15.53 -15.95
N ASP A 116 -16.71 -15.21 -14.68
CA ASP A 116 -17.37 -16.09 -13.70
C ASP A 116 -18.60 -15.37 -13.11
N PRO A 117 -19.81 -15.62 -13.67
CA PRO A 117 -21.02 -14.97 -13.17
C PRO A 117 -21.34 -15.23 -11.70
N ASN A 118 -20.74 -16.29 -11.11
CA ASN A 118 -20.95 -16.63 -9.70
C ASN A 118 -20.04 -15.79 -8.76
N LEU A 119 -19.04 -15.10 -9.32
CA LEU A 119 -18.07 -14.29 -8.55
C LEU A 119 -18.39 -12.80 -8.58
N ASN A 120 -19.51 -12.37 -9.16
CA ASN A 120 -19.82 -10.94 -9.27
C ASN A 120 -19.78 -10.23 -7.89
N GLY A 121 -18.77 -9.38 -7.71
CA GLY A 121 -18.51 -8.68 -6.46
C GLY A 121 -17.82 -9.51 -5.36
N HIS A 122 -17.50 -10.78 -5.58
CA HIS A 122 -16.85 -11.65 -4.60
C HIS A 122 -15.49 -11.10 -4.16
N SER A 123 -14.62 -10.76 -5.09
CA SER A 123 -13.27 -10.26 -4.78
C SER A 123 -13.30 -8.98 -3.93
N ARG A 124 -14.27 -8.08 -4.22
CA ARG A 124 -14.47 -6.86 -3.41
C ARG A 124 -15.01 -7.21 -2.02
N HIS A 125 -15.94 -8.13 -1.91
CA HIS A 125 -16.46 -8.58 -0.61
C HIS A 125 -15.38 -9.24 0.24
N VAL A 126 -14.50 -10.07 -0.36
CA VAL A 126 -13.32 -10.63 0.31
C VAL A 126 -12.38 -9.53 0.79
N GLN A 127 -12.11 -8.52 -0.03
CA GLN A 127 -11.31 -7.36 0.37
C GLN A 127 -11.92 -6.63 1.58
N GLU A 128 -13.22 -6.33 1.55
CA GLU A 128 -13.91 -5.63 2.65
C GLU A 128 -13.84 -6.42 3.96
N ILE A 129 -14.11 -7.72 3.91
CA ILE A 129 -14.02 -8.61 5.08
C ILE A 129 -12.59 -8.70 5.59
N THR A 130 -11.61 -8.87 4.70
CA THR A 130 -10.19 -8.90 5.05
C THR A 130 -9.77 -7.63 5.79
N MET A 131 -10.18 -6.46 5.30
CA MET A 131 -9.86 -5.18 5.93
C MET A 131 -10.62 -4.98 7.25
N LEU A 132 -11.83 -5.52 7.37
CA LEU A 132 -12.55 -5.57 8.63
C LEU A 132 -11.80 -6.43 9.67
N PHE A 133 -11.37 -7.63 9.31
CA PHE A 133 -10.53 -8.47 10.18
C PHE A 133 -9.26 -7.75 10.59
N TYR A 134 -8.53 -7.16 9.63
CA TYR A 134 -7.31 -6.42 9.94
C TYR A 134 -7.55 -5.29 10.95
N ARG A 135 -8.67 -4.56 10.84
CA ARG A 135 -9.01 -3.48 11.78
C ARG A 135 -9.06 -3.96 13.23
N TYR A 136 -9.59 -5.15 13.47
CA TYR A 136 -9.77 -5.73 14.81
C TYR A 136 -8.63 -6.63 15.28
N LEU A 137 -7.61 -6.88 14.43
CA LEU A 137 -6.42 -7.60 14.85
C LEU A 137 -5.69 -6.88 15.99
N PRO A 138 -5.14 -7.60 16.97
CA PRO A 138 -4.23 -7.03 17.95
C PRO A 138 -3.00 -6.40 17.26
N ASN A 139 -2.48 -5.31 17.85
CA ASN A 139 -1.34 -4.60 17.28
C ASN A 139 -0.08 -5.46 17.10
N SER A 140 0.08 -6.52 17.92
CA SER A 140 1.18 -7.48 17.80
C SER A 140 1.19 -8.20 16.45
N PHE A 141 0.03 -8.49 15.87
CA PHE A 141 -0.13 -9.14 14.57
C PHE A 141 -0.07 -8.18 13.39
N LYS A 142 -0.34 -6.89 13.63
CA LYS A 142 -0.32 -5.86 12.58
C LYS A 142 1.08 -5.45 12.14
N LYS A 143 2.11 -5.72 12.96
CA LYS A 143 3.47 -5.20 12.76
C LYS A 143 4.08 -5.59 11.40
N ASP A 144 3.77 -6.80 10.94
CA ASP A 144 4.37 -7.38 9.74
C ASP A 144 3.43 -7.34 8.52
N ILE A 145 2.22 -6.78 8.69
CA ILE A 145 1.21 -6.70 7.62
C ILE A 145 0.98 -5.24 7.25
N ASN A 146 1.39 -4.88 6.05
CA ASN A 146 1.01 -3.60 5.47
C ASN A 146 -0.46 -3.63 5.04
N PRO A 147 -1.33 -2.70 5.53
CA PRO A 147 -2.75 -2.72 5.21
C PRO A 147 -3.05 -2.52 3.73
N VAL A 148 -2.28 -1.69 3.04
CA VAL A 148 -2.45 -1.45 1.59
C VAL A 148 -2.09 -2.71 0.80
N SER A 149 -0.99 -3.37 1.16
CA SER A 149 -0.59 -4.64 0.53
C SER A 149 -1.62 -5.75 0.79
N LEU A 150 -2.20 -5.80 1.99
CA LEU A 150 -3.25 -6.76 2.34
C LEU A 150 -4.52 -6.51 1.53
N GLU A 151 -4.90 -5.25 1.38
CA GLU A 151 -6.03 -4.83 0.56
C GLU A 151 -5.90 -5.29 -0.89
N TYR A 152 -4.72 -5.06 -1.50
CA TYR A 152 -4.43 -5.55 -2.86
C TYR A 152 -4.41 -7.07 -2.96
N ALA A 153 -3.79 -7.76 -1.99
CA ALA A 153 -3.72 -9.21 -2.00
C ALA A 153 -5.13 -9.83 -1.92
N ALA A 154 -5.98 -9.30 -1.06
CA ALA A 154 -7.37 -9.75 -0.94
C ALA A 154 -8.18 -9.47 -2.21
N LEU A 155 -8.02 -8.29 -2.83
CA LEU A 155 -8.71 -7.94 -4.06
C LEU A 155 -8.28 -8.83 -5.24
N MET A 156 -7.01 -9.20 -5.31
CA MET A 156 -6.42 -9.92 -6.45
C MET A 156 -6.10 -11.40 -6.15
N HIS A 157 -6.56 -11.96 -5.02
CA HIS A 157 -6.24 -13.34 -4.65
C HIS A 157 -6.56 -14.36 -5.76
N ASP A 158 -7.64 -14.11 -6.47
CA ASP A 158 -8.18 -14.95 -7.53
C ASP A 158 -7.78 -14.53 -8.96
N VAL A 159 -6.90 -13.54 -9.14
CA VAL A 159 -6.50 -13.04 -10.47
C VAL A 159 -6.02 -14.13 -11.41
N GLY A 160 -5.44 -15.19 -10.88
CA GLY A 160 -4.97 -16.33 -11.65
C GLY A 160 -6.06 -17.19 -12.30
N LYS A 161 -7.33 -17.01 -11.91
CA LYS A 161 -8.46 -17.64 -12.62
C LYS A 161 -8.56 -17.19 -14.09
N LEU A 162 -7.91 -16.10 -14.46
CA LEU A 162 -7.73 -15.70 -15.86
C LEU A 162 -7.03 -16.78 -16.71
N GLY A 163 -6.19 -17.59 -16.10
CA GLY A 163 -5.50 -18.71 -16.76
C GLY A 163 -6.29 -20.03 -16.78
N VAL A 164 -7.43 -20.09 -16.09
CA VAL A 164 -8.27 -21.28 -16.07
C VAL A 164 -9.19 -21.29 -17.30
N PRO A 165 -9.26 -22.41 -18.08
CA PRO A 165 -10.19 -22.52 -19.19
C PRO A 165 -11.64 -22.35 -18.74
N GLU A 166 -12.44 -21.64 -19.54
CA GLU A 166 -13.84 -21.36 -19.22
C GLU A 166 -14.68 -22.63 -19.03
N ALA A 167 -14.41 -23.68 -19.80
CA ALA A 167 -15.08 -24.97 -19.69
C ALA A 167 -14.85 -25.64 -18.31
N ILE A 168 -13.76 -25.30 -17.61
CA ILE A 168 -13.47 -25.78 -16.25
C ILE A 168 -14.06 -24.80 -15.23
N LEU A 169 -13.83 -23.50 -15.43
CA LEU A 169 -14.26 -22.45 -14.51
C LEU A 169 -15.79 -22.46 -14.31
N ASN A 170 -16.54 -22.56 -15.42
CA ASN A 170 -18.01 -22.51 -15.45
C ASN A 170 -18.67 -23.88 -15.65
N LYS A 171 -17.98 -24.98 -15.32
CA LYS A 171 -18.49 -26.32 -15.47
C LYS A 171 -19.73 -26.54 -14.59
N PRO A 172 -20.91 -26.90 -15.16
CA PRO A 172 -22.13 -27.10 -14.38
C PRO A 172 -22.17 -28.46 -13.65
N ALA A 173 -21.03 -29.09 -13.42
CA ALA A 173 -20.87 -30.39 -12.77
C ALA A 173 -19.62 -30.38 -11.89
N LYS A 174 -19.39 -31.43 -11.09
CA LYS A 174 -18.15 -31.59 -10.33
C LYS A 174 -16.98 -31.70 -11.29
N LEU A 175 -15.88 -31.05 -10.91
CA LEU A 175 -14.61 -31.15 -11.63
C LEU A 175 -14.02 -32.57 -11.48
N THR A 176 -13.38 -33.09 -12.53
CA THR A 176 -12.50 -34.27 -12.43
C THR A 176 -11.23 -33.94 -11.70
N GLU A 177 -10.41 -34.93 -11.35
CA GLU A 177 -9.14 -34.66 -10.65
C GLU A 177 -8.17 -33.86 -11.53
N GLU A 178 -8.12 -34.13 -12.83
CA GLU A 178 -7.31 -33.39 -13.80
C GLU A 178 -7.78 -31.92 -13.91
N GLU A 179 -9.09 -31.70 -13.93
CA GLU A 179 -9.66 -30.34 -13.93
C GLU A 179 -9.40 -29.62 -12.61
N TRP A 180 -9.40 -30.36 -11.48
CA TRP A 180 -9.03 -29.83 -10.18
C TRP A 180 -7.56 -29.40 -10.12
N GLU A 181 -6.65 -30.15 -10.74
CA GLU A 181 -5.22 -29.73 -10.84
C GLU A 181 -5.10 -28.40 -11.57
N VAL A 182 -5.84 -28.21 -12.67
CA VAL A 182 -5.89 -26.95 -13.40
C VAL A 182 -6.46 -25.84 -12.50
N MET A 183 -7.55 -26.07 -11.81
CA MET A 183 -8.17 -25.11 -10.90
C MET A 183 -7.21 -24.73 -9.77
N ARG A 184 -6.55 -25.71 -9.13
CA ARG A 184 -5.56 -25.48 -8.04
C ARG A 184 -4.32 -24.71 -8.50
N SER A 185 -4.10 -24.58 -9.79
CA SER A 185 -2.97 -23.82 -10.33
C SER A 185 -3.15 -22.29 -10.28
N HIS A 186 -4.42 -21.80 -10.10
CA HIS A 186 -4.70 -20.36 -10.21
C HIS A 186 -3.86 -19.47 -9.25
N PRO A 187 -3.51 -19.85 -8.00
CA PRO A 187 -2.67 -18.99 -7.19
C PRO A 187 -1.28 -18.78 -7.80
N LYS A 188 -0.67 -19.85 -8.36
CA LYS A 188 0.62 -19.75 -9.08
C LYS A 188 0.51 -18.90 -10.33
N VAL A 189 -0.58 -19.05 -11.09
CA VAL A 189 -0.84 -18.23 -12.28
C VAL A 189 -1.04 -16.77 -11.86
N GLY A 190 -1.74 -16.51 -10.76
CA GLY A 190 -1.93 -15.17 -10.20
C GLY A 190 -0.60 -14.50 -9.86
N VAL A 191 0.29 -15.19 -9.15
CA VAL A 191 1.64 -14.69 -8.85
C VAL A 191 2.39 -14.35 -10.15
N LYS A 192 2.33 -15.21 -11.17
CA LYS A 192 2.98 -14.96 -12.47
C LYS A 192 2.39 -13.77 -13.22
N ILE A 193 1.08 -13.54 -13.14
CA ILE A 193 0.42 -12.36 -13.75
C ILE A 193 0.90 -11.08 -13.08
N LEU A 194 1.12 -11.11 -11.77
CA LEU A 194 1.51 -9.95 -10.98
C LEU A 194 3.03 -9.71 -10.92
N GLU A 195 3.85 -10.69 -11.32
CA GLU A 195 5.32 -10.62 -11.31
C GLU A 195 5.91 -9.35 -11.97
N PRO A 196 5.39 -8.83 -13.11
CA PRO A 196 5.90 -7.60 -13.70
C PRO A 196 5.67 -6.36 -12.83
N LEU A 197 4.80 -6.43 -11.85
CA LEU A 197 4.46 -5.35 -10.94
C LEU A 197 5.30 -5.49 -9.66
N HIS A 198 6.54 -5.03 -9.68
CA HIS A 198 7.51 -5.14 -8.56
C HIS A 198 7.00 -4.66 -7.18
N THR A 199 5.93 -3.90 -7.16
CA THR A 199 5.23 -3.48 -5.93
C THR A 199 4.56 -4.66 -5.23
N PHE A 200 4.31 -5.76 -5.93
CA PHE A 200 3.56 -6.93 -5.44
C PHE A 200 4.44 -8.09 -4.98
N ASP A 201 5.77 -7.98 -5.05
CA ASP A 201 6.69 -9.04 -4.61
C ASP A 201 6.37 -9.54 -3.19
N LYS A 202 5.95 -8.61 -2.30
CA LYS A 202 5.62 -8.93 -0.90
C LYS A 202 4.29 -9.63 -0.71
N ILE A 203 3.36 -9.51 -1.64
CA ILE A 203 2.04 -10.13 -1.55
C ILE A 203 1.95 -11.44 -2.32
N SER A 204 2.99 -11.79 -3.08
CA SER A 204 3.02 -13.02 -3.87
C SER A 204 2.76 -14.25 -3.02
N ASP A 205 3.41 -14.37 -1.86
CA ASP A 205 3.19 -15.48 -0.93
C ASP A 205 1.79 -15.46 -0.32
N TRP A 206 1.20 -14.26 -0.12
CA TRP A 206 -0.15 -14.17 0.43
C TRP A 206 -1.20 -14.65 -0.58
N ILE A 207 -0.99 -14.34 -1.87
CA ILE A 207 -1.82 -14.83 -2.98
C ILE A 207 -1.54 -16.32 -3.22
N LEU A 208 -0.27 -16.76 -3.19
CA LEU A 208 0.08 -18.15 -3.43
C LEU A 208 -0.58 -19.09 -2.41
N TYR A 209 -0.58 -18.70 -1.13
CA TYR A 209 -0.96 -19.57 -0.02
C TYR A 209 -2.37 -19.29 0.55
N HIS A 210 -3.23 -18.53 -0.14
CA HIS A 210 -4.56 -18.22 0.38
C HIS A 210 -5.51 -19.44 0.46
N HIS A 211 -5.20 -20.53 -0.22
CA HIS A 211 -5.91 -21.80 -0.09
C HIS A 211 -5.18 -22.84 0.78
N GLU A 212 -4.13 -22.41 1.51
CA GLU A 212 -3.51 -23.30 2.47
C GLU A 212 -4.35 -23.46 3.74
N ARG A 213 -4.12 -24.59 4.42
CA ARG A 213 -4.83 -24.96 5.61
C ARG A 213 -3.84 -25.26 6.73
N MET A 214 -4.20 -24.89 7.96
CA MET A 214 -3.36 -25.12 9.14
C MET A 214 -2.97 -26.60 9.33
N ASP A 215 -3.76 -27.52 8.77
CA ASP A 215 -3.55 -28.98 8.82
C ASP A 215 -2.72 -29.53 7.63
N GLY A 216 -2.13 -28.68 6.80
CA GLY A 216 -1.31 -29.07 5.63
C GLY A 216 -2.11 -29.70 4.49
N LYS A 217 -3.46 -29.65 4.51
CA LYS A 217 -4.31 -30.19 3.44
C LYS A 217 -4.75 -29.14 2.43
N GLY A 218 -4.01 -28.03 2.34
CA GLY A 218 -4.18 -27.01 1.32
C GLY A 218 -3.61 -27.44 -0.03
N TYR A 219 -3.48 -26.48 -0.95
CA TYR A 219 -3.09 -26.76 -2.34
C TYR A 219 -1.61 -27.13 -2.50
N TYR A 220 -0.73 -26.62 -1.65
CA TYR A 220 0.72 -26.79 -1.72
C TYR A 220 1.31 -27.48 -0.49
N HIS A 221 0.46 -27.94 0.42
CA HIS A 221 0.83 -28.69 1.63
C HIS A 221 1.71 -27.91 2.62
N VAL A 222 1.57 -26.59 2.65
CA VAL A 222 2.15 -25.72 3.68
C VAL A 222 1.24 -25.78 4.91
N GLU A 223 1.82 -25.90 6.11
CA GLU A 223 1.06 -26.09 7.34
C GLU A 223 1.45 -25.10 8.46
N GLY A 224 0.54 -24.91 9.40
CA GLY A 224 0.81 -24.17 10.64
C GLY A 224 1.26 -22.73 10.40
N ASP A 225 2.29 -22.34 11.11
CA ASP A 225 2.82 -20.97 11.08
C ASP A 225 3.68 -20.64 9.86
N ASP A 226 4.02 -21.63 9.04
CA ASP A 226 4.67 -21.42 7.74
C ASP A 226 3.72 -20.76 6.73
N ILE A 227 2.40 -20.82 6.97
CA ILE A 227 1.42 -20.08 6.18
C ILE A 227 1.43 -18.61 6.63
N PRO A 228 1.72 -17.64 5.73
CA PRO A 228 1.71 -16.23 6.07
C PRO A 228 0.39 -15.80 6.72
N LEU A 229 0.45 -15.03 7.81
CA LEU A 229 -0.77 -14.59 8.51
C LEU A 229 -1.76 -13.88 7.58
N ALA A 230 -1.28 -13.07 6.65
CA ALA A 230 -2.12 -12.39 5.66
C ALA A 230 -2.87 -13.39 4.77
N ALA A 231 -2.22 -14.46 4.32
CA ALA A 231 -2.87 -15.53 3.55
C ALA A 231 -3.97 -16.22 4.35
N ARG A 232 -3.72 -16.49 5.65
CA ARG A 232 -4.74 -17.06 6.57
C ARG A 232 -5.96 -16.15 6.73
N ILE A 233 -5.75 -14.83 6.82
CA ILE A 233 -6.84 -13.85 6.92
C ILE A 233 -7.66 -13.84 5.63
N ILE A 234 -7.00 -13.83 4.47
CA ILE A 234 -7.66 -13.89 3.16
C ILE A 234 -8.45 -15.18 3.03
N ALA A 235 -7.88 -16.35 3.40
CA ALA A 235 -8.56 -17.65 3.37
C ALA A 235 -9.88 -17.67 4.16
N ILE A 236 -9.88 -17.04 5.35
CA ILE A 236 -11.10 -16.93 6.18
C ILE A 236 -12.11 -16.01 5.50
N ALA A 237 -11.68 -14.86 4.98
CA ALA A 237 -12.54 -13.90 4.30
C ALA A 237 -13.16 -14.48 3.03
N ASP A 238 -12.36 -15.20 2.23
CA ASP A 238 -12.79 -15.91 1.03
C ASP A 238 -13.84 -16.95 1.35
N THR A 239 -13.58 -17.85 2.30
CA THR A 239 -14.52 -18.87 2.74
C THR A 239 -15.82 -18.24 3.23
N TYR A 240 -15.76 -17.20 4.04
CA TYR A 240 -16.94 -16.50 4.55
C TYR A 240 -17.74 -15.88 3.38
N SER A 241 -17.07 -15.20 2.46
CA SER A 241 -17.68 -14.60 1.28
C SER A 241 -18.39 -15.66 0.42
N ALA A 242 -17.74 -16.78 0.13
CA ALA A 242 -18.29 -17.87 -0.65
C ALA A 242 -19.56 -18.50 -0.03
N ILE A 243 -19.69 -18.46 1.31
CA ILE A 243 -20.88 -18.98 2.00
C ILE A 243 -22.02 -17.95 2.03
N THR A 244 -21.70 -16.66 2.17
CA THR A 244 -22.71 -15.62 2.43
C THR A 244 -23.23 -14.91 1.18
N MET A 245 -22.50 -14.98 0.06
CA MET A 245 -22.91 -14.38 -1.22
C MET A 245 -23.71 -15.34 -2.14
N ARG A 246 -24.11 -16.51 -1.65
CA ARG A 246 -24.92 -17.48 -2.39
C ARG A 246 -26.39 -17.07 -2.47
#